data_ff3ea41d30bd5246c13228d8f354f455
#
_entry.id   ff3ea41d30bd5246c13228d8f354f455
#
_cell.length_a   1.000
_cell.length_b   1.000
_cell.length_c   1.000
_cell.angle_alpha   90.00
_cell.angle_beta   90.00
_cell.angle_gamma   90.00
#
_symmetry.space_group_name_H-M   'P 1'
#
loop_
_entity.id
_entity.type
_entity.pdbx_description
1 polymer ?
#
loop_
_entity_poly.entity_id
_entity_poly.type
_entity_poly.pdbx_seq_one_letter_code
_entity_poly.pdbx_strand_id
1 'polypeptide(L)'
;DAGEGRHWENGILIQQVSIPYSTMMLGGKVKVNLPSGKSGFLSVAGNSQPGDRRRMSKAGYLQGDLDLEFILDEQEELTSEQIEVLERLRDVGL
;
A
#
# COMPACT_ATOMS: atom_id res chain seq x y z
N ASP A 1 19.66 -6.07 -6.36
CA ASP A 1 18.36 -6.46 -5.82
C ASP A 1 18.13 -5.79 -4.48
N ALA A 2 17.04 -5.06 -4.38
CA ALA A 2 16.71 -4.28 -3.18
C ALA A 2 15.79 -5.04 -2.20
N GLY A 3 15.52 -6.30 -2.46
CA GLY A 3 14.64 -7.14 -1.66
C GLY A 3 13.26 -7.30 -2.29
N GLU A 4 12.47 -8.21 -1.74
CA GLU A 4 11.15 -8.52 -2.26
C GLU A 4 10.21 -7.30 -2.16
N GLY A 5 9.53 -6.99 -3.25
CA GLY A 5 8.65 -5.84 -3.32
C GLY A 5 9.35 -4.50 -3.35
N ARG A 6 10.66 -4.50 -3.52
CA ARG A 6 11.49 -3.28 -3.55
C ARG A 6 12.34 -3.23 -4.79
N HIS A 7 12.52 -2.02 -5.32
CA HIS A 7 13.43 -1.78 -6.45
C HIS A 7 13.94 -0.33 -6.42
N TRP A 8 14.97 -0.06 -7.20
CA TRP A 8 15.55 1.27 -7.28
C TRP A 8 15.06 2.00 -8.53
N GLU A 9 14.72 3.27 -8.35
CA GLU A 9 14.44 4.18 -9.48
C GLU A 9 15.18 5.48 -9.23
N ASN A 10 16.11 5.83 -10.11
CA ASN A 10 16.87 7.08 -10.03
C ASN A 10 17.50 7.32 -8.64
N GLY A 11 18.01 6.27 -8.03
CA GLY A 11 18.64 6.34 -6.71
C GLY A 11 17.68 6.38 -5.54
N ILE A 12 16.37 6.32 -5.79
CA ILE A 12 15.34 6.28 -4.74
C ILE A 12 14.84 4.84 -4.61
N LEU A 13 14.74 4.36 -3.38
CA LEU A 13 14.17 3.05 -3.12
C LEU A 13 12.65 3.11 -3.20
N ILE A 14 12.06 2.26 -4.02
CA ILE A 14 10.62 2.12 -4.16
C ILE A 14 10.20 0.82 -3.49
N GLN A 15 9.23 0.89 -2.59
CA GLN A 15 8.68 -0.29 -1.91
C GLN A 15 7.19 -0.36 -2.17
N GLN A 16 6.71 -1.51 -2.65
CA GLN A 16 5.28 -1.72 -2.84
C GLN A 16 4.60 -1.99 -1.51
N VAL A 17 3.43 -1.41 -1.32
CA VAL A 17 2.60 -1.61 -0.13
C VAL A 17 1.22 -2.04 -0.55
N SER A 18 0.79 -3.21 -0.09
CA SER A 18 -0.57 -3.70 -0.35
C SER A 18 -1.55 -2.97 0.54
N ILE A 19 -2.56 -2.37 -0.07
CA ILE A 19 -3.58 -1.58 0.63
C ILE A 19 -4.96 -2.18 0.35
N PRO A 20 -5.75 -2.47 1.39
CA PRO A 20 -7.13 -2.93 1.17
C PRO A 20 -7.94 -1.89 0.40
N TYR A 21 -8.84 -2.35 -0.45
CA TYR A 21 -9.66 -1.47 -1.28
C TYR A 21 -10.40 -0.41 -0.44
N SER A 22 -10.99 -0.82 0.67
CA SER A 22 -11.72 0.12 1.53
C SER A 22 -10.81 1.22 2.07
N THR A 23 -9.59 0.89 2.48
CA THR A 23 -8.63 1.87 2.96
C THR A 23 -8.16 2.78 1.84
N MET A 24 -7.99 2.23 0.62
CA MET A 24 -7.59 3.04 -0.53
C MET A 24 -8.65 4.10 -0.85
N MET A 25 -9.92 3.75 -0.72
CA MET A 25 -11.04 4.66 -1.04
C MET A 25 -11.40 5.58 0.11
N LEU A 26 -11.43 5.07 1.34
CA LEU A 26 -11.85 5.85 2.51
C LEU A 26 -10.69 6.56 3.21
N GLY A 27 -9.47 6.12 2.96
CA GLY A 27 -8.32 6.55 3.72
C GLY A 27 -8.15 5.75 4.99
N GLY A 28 -7.03 5.94 5.64
CA GLY A 28 -6.70 5.23 6.88
C GLY A 28 -5.21 5.06 7.04
N LYS A 29 -4.82 4.15 7.91
CA LYS A 29 -3.42 3.85 8.17
C LYS A 29 -3.12 2.39 7.89
N VAL A 30 -1.96 2.14 7.30
CA VAL A 30 -1.49 0.80 6.98
C VAL A 30 -0.12 0.62 7.62
N LYS A 31 0.08 -0.50 8.27
CA LYS A 31 1.39 -0.84 8.84
C LYS A 31 2.32 -1.28 7.72
N VAL A 32 3.53 -0.76 7.72
CA VAL A 32 4.55 -1.12 6.74
C VAL A 32 5.82 -1.60 7.44
N ASN A 33 6.50 -2.54 6.81
CA ASN A 33 7.81 -2.99 7.25
C ASN A 33 8.88 -2.25 6.46
N LEU A 34 9.69 -1.46 7.17
CA LEU A 34 10.70 -0.63 6.55
C LEU A 34 11.97 -1.45 6.25
N PRO A 35 12.81 -0.97 5.30
CA PRO A 35 14.07 -1.66 5.00
C PRO A 35 14.99 -1.86 6.21
N SER A 36 14.87 -1.00 7.22
CA SER A 36 15.66 -1.13 8.45
C SER A 36 15.24 -2.31 9.35
N GLY A 37 14.10 -2.95 9.03
CA GLY A 37 13.50 -3.97 9.86
C GLY A 37 12.51 -3.43 10.88
N LYS A 38 12.43 -2.12 11.02
CA LYS A 38 11.42 -1.48 11.90
C LYS A 38 10.08 -1.40 11.21
N SER A 39 9.02 -1.29 11.99
CA SER A 39 7.68 -1.06 11.48
C SER A 39 7.33 0.42 11.56
N GLY A 40 6.54 0.87 10.61
CA GLY A 40 5.97 2.21 10.62
C GLY A 40 4.53 2.18 10.15
N PHE A 41 3.87 3.32 10.21
CA PHE A 41 2.51 3.46 9.69
C PHE A 41 2.50 4.44 8.52
N LEU A 42 1.84 4.03 7.45
CA LEU A 42 1.60 4.86 6.29
C LEU A 42 0.19 5.42 6.37
N SER A 43 0.07 6.75 6.27
CA SER A 43 -1.24 7.39 6.13
C SER A 43 -1.66 7.36 4.68
N VAL A 44 -2.85 6.80 4.43
CA VAL A 44 -3.43 6.71 3.09
C VAL A 44 -4.55 7.73 2.99
N ALA A 45 -4.46 8.64 2.03
CA ALA A 45 -5.52 9.62 1.79
C ALA A 45 -6.71 8.94 1.11
N GLY A 46 -7.91 9.41 1.38
CA GLY A 46 -9.09 8.92 0.69
C GLY A 46 -9.01 9.15 -0.82
N ASN A 47 -9.65 8.30 -1.59
CA ASN A 47 -9.59 8.31 -3.05
C ASN A 47 -8.17 8.13 -3.61
N SER A 48 -7.32 7.43 -2.90
CA SER A 48 -6.02 7.02 -3.42
C SER A 48 -6.19 5.92 -4.47
N GLN A 49 -5.21 5.77 -5.33
CA GLN A 49 -5.28 4.83 -6.45
C GLN A 49 -4.02 3.97 -6.51
N PRO A 50 -4.12 2.76 -7.09
CA PRO A 50 -2.93 1.95 -7.36
C PRO A 50 -1.93 2.76 -8.19
N GLY A 51 -0.67 2.68 -7.81
CA GLY A 51 0.39 3.45 -8.45
C GLY A 51 0.72 4.76 -7.77
N ASP A 52 -0.16 5.26 -6.89
CA ASP A 52 0.16 6.44 -6.09
C ASP A 52 1.36 6.15 -5.19
N ARG A 53 2.14 7.18 -4.93
CA ARG A 53 3.35 7.05 -4.11
C ARG A 53 3.35 8.05 -2.95
N ARG A 54 3.97 7.63 -1.86
CA ARG A 54 4.13 8.45 -0.68
C ARG A 54 5.57 8.37 -0.21
N ARG A 55 6.22 9.51 -0.03
CA ARG A 55 7.63 9.54 0.38
C ARG A 55 7.77 9.53 1.90
N MET A 56 8.68 8.69 2.39
CA MET A 56 9.14 8.71 3.78
C MET A 56 10.62 9.05 3.79
N SER A 57 10.95 10.21 4.37
CA SER A 57 12.33 10.69 4.43
C SER A 57 13.15 9.79 5.36
N LYS A 58 14.36 9.45 4.91
CA LYS A 58 15.34 8.69 5.69
C LYS A 58 14.85 7.30 6.12
N ALA A 59 13.84 6.77 5.42
CA ALA A 59 13.28 5.45 5.72
C ALA A 59 13.83 4.34 4.82
N GLY A 60 14.64 4.69 3.82
CA GLY A 60 15.28 3.73 2.93
C GLY A 60 16.61 3.24 3.48
N TYR A 61 17.39 2.58 2.62
CA TYR A 61 18.71 2.11 3.00
C TYR A 61 19.68 3.28 3.17
N LEU A 62 20.59 3.17 4.13
CA LEU A 62 21.64 4.17 4.41
C LEU A 62 21.04 5.57 4.62
N GLN A 63 19.89 5.64 5.27
CA GLN A 63 19.17 6.90 5.55
C GLN A 63 18.73 7.65 4.30
N GLY A 64 18.66 6.98 3.16
CA GLY A 64 18.06 7.54 1.95
C GLY A 64 16.55 7.62 2.07
N ASP A 65 15.92 8.26 1.09
CA ASP A 65 14.47 8.34 1.05
C ASP A 65 13.84 7.04 0.57
N LEU A 66 12.60 6.82 0.97
CA LEU A 66 11.81 5.66 0.59
C LEU A 66 10.50 6.16 -0.03
N ASP A 67 10.16 5.69 -1.22
CA ASP A 67 8.85 5.91 -1.81
C ASP A 67 8.03 4.64 -1.65
N LEU A 68 6.86 4.77 -1.04
CA LEU A 68 5.91 3.68 -0.88
C LEU A 68 4.89 3.75 -2.01
N GLU A 69 4.89 2.73 -2.85
CA GLU A 69 3.99 2.64 -4.00
C GLU A 69 2.78 1.77 -3.65
N PHE A 70 1.59 2.32 -3.83
CA PHE A 70 0.35 1.66 -3.47
C PHE A 70 -0.02 0.60 -4.50
N ILE A 71 -0.30 -0.61 -4.03
CA ILE A 71 -0.92 -1.65 -4.85
C ILE A 71 -2.16 -2.14 -4.10
N LEU A 72 -3.13 -2.65 -4.85
CA LEU A 72 -4.31 -3.24 -4.24
C LEU A 72 -3.95 -4.57 -3.61
N ASP A 73 -4.49 -4.78 -2.40
CA ASP A 73 -4.36 -6.04 -1.71
C ASP A 73 -5.06 -7.14 -2.52
N GLU A 74 -4.37 -8.24 -2.77
CA GLU A 74 -4.91 -9.36 -3.55
C GLU A 74 -5.56 -10.38 -2.61
N GLN A 75 -6.73 -10.86 -3.02
CA GLN A 75 -7.44 -11.91 -2.29
C GLN A 75 -7.36 -13.19 -3.10
N GLU A 76 -6.79 -14.25 -2.53
CA GLU A 76 -6.76 -15.55 -3.20
C GLU A 76 -8.16 -16.16 -3.26
N GLU A 77 -8.92 -16.01 -2.19
CA GLU A 77 -10.26 -16.56 -2.07
C GLU A 77 -11.12 -15.62 -1.24
N LEU A 78 -12.34 -15.36 -1.70
CA LEU A 78 -13.27 -14.49 -1.00
C LEU A 78 -14.10 -15.27 0.00
N THR A 79 -14.28 -14.71 1.19
CA THR A 79 -15.22 -15.27 2.18
C THR A 79 -16.65 -14.97 1.76
N SER A 80 -17.62 -15.70 2.30
CA SER A 80 -19.03 -15.43 2.04
C SER A 80 -19.41 -14.01 2.43
N GLU A 81 -18.88 -13.51 3.55
CA GLU A 81 -19.14 -12.16 4.01
C GLU A 81 -18.56 -11.11 3.05
N GLN A 82 -17.36 -11.34 2.55
CA GLN A 82 -16.74 -10.45 1.57
C GLN A 82 -17.56 -10.40 0.28
N ILE A 83 -18.07 -11.55 -0.17
CA ILE A 83 -18.91 -11.59 -1.37
C ILE A 83 -20.17 -10.75 -1.15
N GLU A 84 -20.84 -10.87 -0.02
CA GLU A 84 -22.03 -10.09 0.29
C GLU A 84 -21.76 -8.59 0.25
N VAL A 85 -20.64 -8.16 0.84
CA VAL A 85 -20.25 -6.75 0.85
C VAL A 85 -19.93 -6.26 -0.56
N LEU A 86 -19.23 -7.07 -1.36
CA LEU A 86 -18.91 -6.72 -2.74
C LEU A 86 -20.16 -6.61 -3.60
N GLU A 87 -21.15 -7.48 -3.39
CA GLU A 87 -22.42 -7.39 -4.09
C GLU A 87 -23.15 -6.08 -3.75
N ARG A 88 -23.14 -5.68 -2.47
CA ARG A 88 -23.67 -4.40 -2.04
C ARG A 88 -22.93 -3.22 -2.68
N LEU A 89 -21.61 -3.33 -2.76
CA LEU A 89 -20.77 -2.31 -3.40
C LEU A 89 -21.20 -2.13 -4.86
N ARG A 90 -21.37 -3.24 -5.57
CA ARG A 90 -21.85 -3.22 -6.97
C ARG A 90 -23.23 -2.58 -7.07
N ASP A 91 -24.16 -2.92 -6.17
CA ASP A 91 -25.52 -2.42 -6.19
C ASP A 91 -25.60 -0.90 -6.03
N VAL A 92 -24.69 -0.31 -5.25
CA VAL A 92 -24.64 1.15 -5.09
C VAL A 92 -23.75 1.84 -6.11
N GLY A 93 -23.16 1.10 -7.03
CA GLY A 93 -22.45 1.66 -8.18
C GLY A 93 -20.94 1.87 -7.99
N LEU A 94 -20.35 1.18 -7.03
CA LEU A 94 -18.89 1.29 -6.82
C LEU A 94 -18.08 0.13 -7.39
#